data_64a2c4d74cd97e84369a182fbdb32b13
#
_entry.id   64a2c4d74cd97e84369a182fbdb32b13
#
_cell.length_a   1.000
_cell.length_b   1.000
_cell.length_c   1.000
_cell.angle_alpha   90.00
_cell.angle_beta   90.00
_cell.angle_gamma   90.00
#
_symmetry.space_group_name_H-M   'P 1'
#
loop_
_entity.id
_entity.type
_entity.pdbx_description
1 polymer ?
#
loop_
_entity_poly.entity_id
_entity_poly.type
_entity_poly.pdbx_seq_one_letter_code
_entity_poly.pdbx_strand_id
1 'polypeptide(L)'
;MGGERERGVTVGVSMNNVALRKLTRKQTALVEAYVANGGNLTQASQEAGYAEGDSGRVTAQKSMKLAHVQQYMMEVVAKEFSRHAPAAVHQLAGLAKQAKSEYVKLEASKDLLDRAGFKPIDRSQVQLAGDIKVSIDLG
;
A
#
# COMPACT_ATOMS: atom_id res chain seq x y z
N MET A 1 -25.51 -8.10 30.87
CA MET A 1 -25.53 -8.70 29.54
C MET A 1 -24.98 -7.81 28.45
N GLY A 2 -25.31 -6.54 28.43
CA GLY A 2 -24.73 -5.60 27.46
C GLY A 2 -23.24 -5.33 27.62
N GLY A 3 -22.72 -5.41 28.84
CA GLY A 3 -21.35 -5.10 29.15
C GLY A 3 -20.30 -6.01 28.54
N GLU A 4 -20.60 -7.28 28.35
CA GLU A 4 -19.66 -8.21 27.73
C GLU A 4 -19.48 -7.95 26.24
N ARG A 5 -20.56 -7.62 25.55
CA ARG A 5 -20.48 -7.24 24.11
C ARG A 5 -19.74 -5.94 23.92
N GLU A 6 -19.96 -5.00 24.81
CA GLU A 6 -19.25 -3.71 24.78
C GLU A 6 -17.76 -3.89 25.00
N ARG A 7 -17.34 -4.78 25.89
CA ARG A 7 -15.93 -5.05 26.14
C ARG A 7 -15.22 -5.62 24.89
N GLY A 8 -15.84 -6.59 24.23
CA GLY A 8 -15.28 -7.17 23.01
C GLY A 8 -15.18 -6.16 21.88
N VAL A 9 -16.23 -5.37 21.69
CA VAL A 9 -16.24 -4.29 20.69
C VAL A 9 -15.23 -3.21 21.05
N THR A 10 -15.11 -2.86 22.34
CA THR A 10 -14.17 -1.84 22.81
C THR A 10 -12.72 -2.24 22.54
N VAL A 11 -12.35 -3.50 22.73
CA VAL A 11 -10.98 -3.97 22.43
C VAL A 11 -10.67 -3.83 20.94
N GLY A 12 -11.57 -4.27 20.05
CA GLY A 12 -11.38 -4.12 18.61
C GLY A 12 -11.35 -2.65 18.17
N VAL A 13 -12.27 -1.84 18.71
CA VAL A 13 -12.33 -0.40 18.43
C VAL A 13 -11.09 0.30 18.98
N SER A 14 -10.56 -0.10 20.14
CA SER A 14 -9.34 0.47 20.71
C SER A 14 -8.12 0.27 19.82
N MET A 15 -7.93 -0.91 19.26
CA MET A 15 -6.86 -1.18 18.29
C MET A 15 -7.05 -0.35 17.02
N ASN A 16 -8.27 -0.24 16.53
CA ASN A 16 -8.58 0.58 15.36
C ASN A 16 -8.43 2.07 15.66
N ASN A 17 -8.74 2.52 16.86
CA ASN A 17 -8.60 3.91 17.25
C ASN A 17 -7.15 4.40 17.23
N VAL A 18 -6.19 3.56 17.57
CA VAL A 18 -4.77 3.89 17.44
C VAL A 18 -4.41 4.14 15.97
N ALA A 19 -4.93 3.32 15.05
CA ALA A 19 -4.72 3.47 13.62
C ALA A 19 -5.58 4.58 13.01
N LEU A 20 -6.78 4.83 13.57
CA LEU A 20 -7.75 5.80 13.03
C LEU A 20 -7.75 7.14 13.77
N ARG A 21 -6.69 7.45 14.48
CA ARG A 21 -6.56 8.76 15.11
C ARG A 21 -6.79 9.86 14.08
N LYS A 22 -7.65 10.83 14.46
CA LYS A 22 -8.09 11.87 13.52
C LYS A 22 -6.93 12.75 13.07
N LEU A 23 -6.77 12.90 11.77
CA LEU A 23 -5.78 13.81 11.20
C LEU A 23 -6.24 15.25 11.28
N THR A 24 -5.28 16.17 11.39
CA THR A 24 -5.55 17.59 11.21
C THR A 24 -5.70 17.91 9.72
N ARG A 25 -6.29 19.05 9.40
CA ARG A 25 -6.40 19.50 8.00
C ARG A 25 -5.03 19.62 7.33
N LYS A 26 -4.03 20.12 8.09
CA LYS A 26 -2.66 20.22 7.58
C LYS A 26 -2.05 18.87 7.29
N GLN A 27 -2.25 17.89 8.16
CA GLN A 27 -1.76 16.52 7.96
C GLN A 27 -2.40 15.87 6.74
N THR A 28 -3.72 16.03 6.58
CA THR A 28 -4.44 15.51 5.41
C THR A 28 -3.89 16.14 4.13
N ALA A 29 -3.81 17.47 4.08
CA ALA A 29 -3.29 18.20 2.93
C ALA A 29 -1.83 17.83 2.62
N LEU A 30 -1.01 17.63 3.65
CA LEU A 30 0.38 17.23 3.49
C LEU A 30 0.50 15.86 2.79
N VAL A 31 -0.26 14.88 3.24
CA VAL A 31 -0.24 13.54 2.65
C VAL A 31 -0.73 13.58 1.21
N GLU A 32 -1.84 14.26 0.96
CA GLU A 32 -2.41 14.35 -0.39
C GLU A 32 -1.45 15.03 -1.37
N ALA A 33 -0.86 16.15 -0.97
CA ALA A 33 0.13 16.85 -1.78
C ALA A 33 1.40 16.01 -2.00
N TYR A 34 1.87 15.33 -0.96
CA TYR A 34 3.04 14.46 -1.04
C TYR A 34 2.86 13.30 -2.03
N VAL A 35 1.72 12.65 -2.00
CA VAL A 35 1.42 11.56 -2.94
C VAL A 35 1.23 12.11 -4.36
N ALA A 36 0.52 13.24 -4.49
CA ALA A 36 0.25 13.84 -5.80
C ALA A 36 1.51 14.33 -6.52
N ASN A 37 2.50 14.84 -5.78
CA ASN A 37 3.72 15.38 -6.37
C ASN A 37 4.86 14.36 -6.51
N GLY A 38 4.60 13.09 -6.21
CA GLY A 38 5.58 12.01 -6.33
C GLY A 38 6.61 11.92 -5.21
N GLY A 39 6.29 12.45 -4.02
CA GLY A 39 7.13 12.31 -2.85
C GLY A 39 8.03 13.51 -2.53
N ASN A 40 7.72 14.68 -3.08
CA ASN A 40 8.47 15.91 -2.75
C ASN A 40 7.90 16.55 -1.49
N LEU A 41 8.54 16.26 -0.35
CA LEU A 41 8.07 16.74 0.96
C LEU A 41 8.16 18.27 1.10
N THR A 42 9.17 18.89 0.53
CA THR A 42 9.34 20.33 0.60
C THR A 42 8.17 21.07 -0.06
N GLN A 43 7.83 20.66 -1.27
CA GLN A 43 6.69 21.22 -1.99
C GLN A 43 5.38 20.90 -1.27
N ALA A 44 5.21 19.66 -0.83
CA ALA A 44 4.00 19.23 -0.12
C ALA A 44 3.79 20.03 1.17
N SER A 45 4.85 20.31 1.92
CA SER A 45 4.74 21.09 3.15
C SER A 45 4.30 22.53 2.88
N GLN A 46 4.79 23.16 1.82
CA GLN A 46 4.37 24.50 1.42
C GLN A 46 2.90 24.52 0.99
N GLU A 47 2.51 23.58 0.14
CA GLU A 47 1.11 23.45 -0.31
C GLU A 47 0.14 23.19 0.84
N ALA A 48 0.58 22.43 1.84
CA ALA A 48 -0.24 22.12 3.02
C ALA A 48 -0.31 23.26 4.05
N GLY A 49 0.44 24.36 3.85
CA GLY A 49 0.42 25.51 4.72
C GLY A 49 1.35 25.43 5.92
N TYR A 50 2.38 24.61 5.86
CA TYR A 50 3.47 24.65 6.85
C TYR A 50 4.34 25.89 6.62
N ALA A 51 5.08 26.29 7.66
CA ALA A 51 5.95 27.45 7.56
C ALA A 51 7.00 27.28 6.46
N GLU A 52 7.39 28.38 5.84
CA GLU A 52 8.44 28.35 4.83
C GLU A 52 9.80 28.01 5.46
N GLY A 53 10.67 27.40 4.68
CA GLY A 53 12.03 27.06 5.08
C GLY A 53 12.14 25.77 5.89
N ASP A 54 13.26 25.63 6.57
CA ASP A 54 13.61 24.39 7.27
C ASP A 54 12.66 24.05 8.42
N SER A 55 12.16 25.05 9.13
CA SER A 55 11.23 24.86 10.24
C SER A 55 9.95 24.14 9.81
N GLY A 56 9.35 24.58 8.72
CA GLY A 56 8.14 23.96 8.19
C GLY A 56 8.42 22.55 7.66
N ARG A 57 9.53 22.37 6.97
CA ARG A 57 9.96 21.06 6.46
C ARG A 57 10.18 20.06 7.59
N VAL A 58 10.85 20.46 8.66
CA VAL A 58 11.09 19.60 9.82
C VAL A 58 9.79 19.24 10.52
N THR A 59 8.86 20.18 10.66
CA THR A 59 7.55 19.93 11.26
C THR A 59 6.73 18.95 10.39
N ALA A 60 6.74 19.14 9.08
CA ALA A 60 6.09 18.23 8.14
C ALA A 60 6.70 16.82 8.21
N GLN A 61 8.02 16.72 8.28
CA GLN A 61 8.72 15.45 8.42
C GLN A 61 8.34 14.71 9.71
N LYS A 62 8.22 15.42 10.82
CA LYS A 62 7.74 14.84 12.08
C LYS A 62 6.30 14.35 11.95
N SER A 63 5.43 15.12 11.30
CA SER A 63 4.05 14.73 11.05
C SER A 63 3.97 13.44 10.22
N MET A 64 4.80 13.31 9.19
CA MET A 64 4.83 12.12 8.33
C MET A 64 5.26 10.84 9.06
N LYS A 65 5.95 10.95 10.18
CA LYS A 65 6.37 9.80 11.00
C LYS A 65 5.29 9.30 11.96
N LEU A 66 4.22 10.06 12.15
CA LEU A 66 3.14 9.66 13.05
C LEU A 66 2.37 8.48 12.47
N ALA A 67 2.04 7.50 13.32
CA ALA A 67 1.39 6.25 12.87
C ALA A 67 0.08 6.50 12.13
N HIS A 68 -0.78 7.38 12.63
CA HIS A 68 -2.07 7.69 12.00
C HIS A 68 -1.92 8.43 10.66
N VAL A 69 -0.86 9.21 10.50
CA VAL A 69 -0.53 9.89 9.24
C VAL A 69 -0.02 8.88 8.21
N GLN A 70 0.84 7.96 8.62
CA GLN A 70 1.33 6.88 7.75
C GLN A 70 0.18 5.97 7.30
N GLN A 71 -0.75 5.67 8.19
CA GLN A 71 -1.94 4.88 7.85
C GLN A 71 -2.76 5.57 6.76
N TYR A 72 -3.00 6.85 6.90
CA TYR A 72 -3.71 7.64 5.88
C TYR A 72 -2.95 7.69 4.55
N MET A 73 -1.63 7.85 4.61
CA MET A 73 -0.80 7.82 3.40
C MET A 73 -0.94 6.51 2.65
N MET A 74 -0.95 5.38 3.36
CA MET A 74 -1.17 4.06 2.74
C MET A 74 -2.53 3.98 2.05
N GLU A 75 -3.57 4.54 2.65
CA GLU A 75 -4.90 4.59 2.05
C GLU A 75 -4.92 5.43 0.77
N VAL A 76 -4.28 6.59 0.78
CA VAL A 76 -4.20 7.49 -0.39
C VAL A 76 -3.41 6.81 -1.51
N VAL A 77 -2.27 6.19 -1.20
CA VAL A 77 -1.47 5.44 -2.18
C VAL A 77 -2.28 4.29 -2.79
N ALA A 78 -3.01 3.55 -1.97
CA ALA A 78 -3.86 2.44 -2.46
C ALA A 78 -4.94 2.95 -3.43
N LYS A 79 -5.54 4.10 -3.15
CA LYS A 79 -6.51 4.74 -4.06
C LYS A 79 -5.87 5.14 -5.38
N GLU A 80 -4.65 5.70 -5.35
CA GLU A 80 -3.93 6.05 -6.57
C GLU A 80 -3.62 4.80 -7.40
N PHE A 81 -3.15 3.73 -6.78
CA PHE A 81 -2.96 2.46 -7.46
C PHE A 81 -4.24 1.97 -8.13
N SER A 82 -5.34 1.97 -7.39
CA SER A 82 -6.64 1.52 -7.91
C SER A 82 -7.09 2.38 -9.09
N ARG A 83 -6.81 3.67 -9.06
CA ARG A 83 -7.17 4.59 -10.15
C ARG A 83 -6.37 4.33 -11.42
N HIS A 84 -5.10 4.00 -11.29
CA HIS A 84 -4.20 3.77 -12.42
C HIS A 84 -4.17 2.33 -12.92
N ALA A 85 -4.61 1.38 -12.10
CA ALA A 85 -4.58 -0.04 -12.44
C ALA A 85 -5.29 -0.38 -13.76
N PRO A 86 -6.49 0.13 -14.06
CA PRO A 86 -7.15 -0.17 -15.33
C PRO A 86 -6.34 0.24 -16.56
N ALA A 87 -5.71 1.42 -16.52
CA ALA A 87 -4.86 1.90 -17.62
C ALA A 87 -3.62 1.03 -17.77
N ALA A 88 -2.99 0.64 -16.67
CA ALA A 88 -1.82 -0.24 -16.69
C ALA A 88 -2.18 -1.62 -17.27
N VAL A 89 -3.31 -2.19 -16.85
CA VAL A 89 -3.80 -3.47 -17.39
C VAL A 89 -4.05 -3.35 -18.89
N HIS A 90 -4.66 -2.26 -19.34
CA HIS A 90 -4.93 -2.01 -20.75
C HIS A 90 -3.64 -1.93 -21.57
N GLN A 91 -2.62 -1.22 -21.09
CA GLN A 91 -1.31 -1.15 -21.74
C GLN A 91 -0.66 -2.52 -21.81
N LEU A 92 -0.67 -3.27 -20.71
CA LEU A 92 -0.09 -4.61 -20.66
C LEU A 92 -0.77 -5.56 -21.65
N ALA A 93 -2.09 -5.53 -21.70
CA ALA A 93 -2.87 -6.31 -22.68
C ALA A 93 -2.54 -5.89 -24.13
N GLY A 94 -2.34 -4.60 -24.37
CA GLY A 94 -1.92 -4.07 -25.67
C GLY A 94 -0.55 -4.59 -26.08
N LEU A 95 0.42 -4.61 -25.17
CA LEU A 95 1.77 -5.16 -25.43
C LEU A 95 1.70 -6.66 -25.73
N ALA A 96 0.87 -7.40 -25.01
CA ALA A 96 0.69 -8.84 -25.26
C ALA A 96 0.15 -9.13 -26.66
N LYS A 97 -0.69 -8.24 -27.20
CA LYS A 97 -1.32 -8.43 -28.52
C LYS A 97 -0.50 -7.84 -29.67
N GLN A 98 0.08 -6.66 -29.49
CA GLN A 98 0.57 -5.81 -30.59
C GLN A 98 2.05 -5.48 -30.55
N ALA A 99 2.80 -5.93 -29.53
CA ALA A 99 4.23 -5.68 -29.49
C ALA A 99 4.92 -6.29 -30.70
N LYS A 100 5.92 -5.58 -31.25
CA LYS A 100 6.69 -6.06 -32.40
C LYS A 100 7.61 -7.23 -32.05
N SER A 101 8.10 -7.26 -30.82
CA SER A 101 8.98 -8.30 -30.32
C SER A 101 8.19 -9.48 -29.76
N GLU A 102 8.48 -10.68 -30.23
CA GLU A 102 7.91 -11.91 -29.69
C GLU A 102 8.25 -12.10 -28.19
N TYR A 103 9.46 -11.70 -27.80
CA TYR A 103 9.87 -11.74 -26.39
C TYR A 103 9.00 -10.82 -25.54
N VAL A 104 8.74 -9.59 -25.99
CA VAL A 104 7.88 -8.64 -25.27
C VAL A 104 6.46 -9.16 -25.17
N LYS A 105 5.91 -9.73 -26.24
CA LYS A 105 4.57 -10.36 -26.21
C LYS A 105 4.50 -11.48 -25.17
N LEU A 106 5.52 -12.34 -25.15
CA LEU A 106 5.59 -13.45 -24.21
C LEU A 106 5.66 -12.97 -22.76
N GLU A 107 6.56 -12.03 -22.46
CA GLU A 107 6.72 -11.48 -21.12
C GLU A 107 5.48 -10.72 -20.65
N ALA A 108 4.86 -9.92 -21.51
CA ALA A 108 3.62 -9.22 -21.19
C ALA A 108 2.46 -10.18 -20.92
N SER A 109 2.35 -11.26 -21.71
CA SER A 109 1.33 -12.29 -21.50
C SER A 109 1.54 -13.04 -20.20
N LYS A 110 2.77 -13.41 -19.88
CA LYS A 110 3.11 -14.06 -18.60
C LYS A 110 2.79 -13.17 -17.42
N ASP A 111 3.18 -11.89 -17.48
CA ASP A 111 2.95 -10.93 -16.42
C ASP A 111 1.45 -10.70 -16.21
N LEU A 112 0.68 -10.62 -17.28
CA LEU A 112 -0.78 -10.49 -17.22
C LEU A 112 -1.43 -11.69 -16.51
N LEU A 113 -0.99 -12.90 -16.85
CA LEU A 113 -1.48 -14.13 -16.22
C LEU A 113 -1.07 -14.21 -14.74
N ASP A 114 0.16 -13.84 -14.41
CA ASP A 114 0.64 -13.83 -13.02
C ASP A 114 -0.18 -12.86 -12.15
N ARG A 115 -0.45 -11.68 -12.66
CA ARG A 115 -1.27 -10.67 -11.95
C ARG A 115 -2.73 -11.09 -11.80
N ALA A 116 -3.23 -11.88 -12.74
CA ALA A 116 -4.58 -12.45 -12.67
C ALA A 116 -4.69 -13.65 -11.71
N GLY A 117 -3.56 -14.11 -11.14
CA GLY A 117 -3.55 -15.21 -10.19
C GLY A 117 -3.27 -16.59 -10.81
N PHE A 118 -2.90 -16.65 -12.08
CA PHE A 118 -2.58 -17.90 -12.77
C PHE A 118 -1.11 -18.27 -12.72
N LYS A 119 -0.45 -17.88 -11.64
CA LYS A 119 0.96 -18.19 -11.43
C LYS A 119 1.13 -19.64 -10.96
N PRO A 120 2.07 -20.40 -11.52
CA PRO A 120 2.36 -21.76 -11.03
C PRO A 120 2.80 -21.75 -9.58
N ILE A 121 2.44 -22.81 -8.85
CA ILE A 121 2.87 -22.99 -7.47
C ILE A 121 4.40 -23.17 -7.44
N ASP A 122 5.06 -22.45 -6.54
CA ASP A 122 6.49 -22.57 -6.33
C ASP A 122 6.79 -23.94 -5.67
N ARG A 123 7.48 -24.80 -6.40
CA ARG A 123 7.86 -26.13 -5.92
C ARG A 123 8.73 -26.04 -4.68
N SER A 124 9.57 -25.03 -4.57
CA SER A 124 10.43 -24.83 -3.40
C SER A 124 9.62 -24.64 -2.14
N GLN A 125 8.55 -23.88 -2.22
CA GLN A 125 7.64 -23.65 -1.10
C GLN A 125 6.92 -24.94 -0.68
N VAL A 126 6.50 -25.73 -1.64
CA VAL A 126 5.84 -27.02 -1.38
C VAL A 126 6.80 -28.00 -0.69
N GLN A 127 8.05 -28.10 -1.16
CA GLN A 127 9.08 -28.93 -0.55
C GLN A 127 9.38 -28.50 0.89
N LEU A 128 9.54 -27.21 1.12
CA LEU A 128 9.80 -26.68 2.45
C LEU A 128 8.65 -27.01 3.42
N ALA A 129 7.42 -26.87 3.00
CA ALA A 129 6.25 -27.22 3.78
C ALA A 129 6.19 -28.74 4.06
N GLY A 130 6.54 -29.56 3.08
CA GLY A 130 6.62 -31.00 3.22
C GLY A 130 7.70 -31.43 4.22
N ASP A 131 8.87 -30.82 4.14
CA ASP A 131 9.99 -31.09 5.04
C ASP A 131 9.66 -30.72 6.49
N ILE A 132 9.03 -29.58 6.70
CA ILE A 132 8.56 -29.15 8.02
C ILE A 132 7.54 -30.13 8.58
N LYS A 133 6.61 -30.59 7.76
CA LYS A 133 5.58 -31.54 8.14
C LYS A 133 6.17 -32.90 8.56
N VAL A 134 7.15 -33.38 7.81
CA VAL A 134 7.88 -34.62 8.13
C VAL A 134 8.62 -34.48 9.45
N SER A 135 9.25 -33.34 9.71
CA SER A 135 9.95 -33.07 10.98
C SER A 135 9.02 -33.11 12.17
N ILE A 136 7.79 -32.61 12.03
CA ILE A 136 6.76 -32.67 13.08
C ILE A 136 6.33 -34.10 13.35
N ASP A 137 6.17 -34.92 12.32
CA ASP A 137 5.76 -36.32 12.44
C ASP A 137 6.81 -37.16 13.14
N LEU A 138 8.09 -36.84 12.98
CA LEU A 138 9.21 -37.57 13.61
C LEU A 138 9.51 -37.08 15.02
N GLY A 139 9.05 -35.88 15.37
CA GLY A 139 9.27 -35.25 16.67
C GLY A 139 8.29 -35.69 17.71
#